data_a2a5eaafb5eb1ab1001e7bc4c490e606
#
_entry.id   a2a5eaafb5eb1ab1001e7bc4c490e606
#
_cell.length_a   1.000
_cell.length_b   1.000
_cell.length_c   1.000
_cell.angle_alpha   90.00
_cell.angle_beta   90.00
_cell.angle_gamma   90.00
#
_symmetry.space_group_name_H-M   'P 1'
#
loop_
_entity.id
_entity.type
_entity.pdbx_description
1 polymer ?
#
loop_
_entity_poly.entity_id
_entity_poly.type
_entity_poly.pdbx_seq_one_letter_code
_entity_poly.pdbx_strand_id
1 'polypeptide(L)'
;TVRATYRTASSLEKAKHVFSYFTDQVDKEFSKIQWVQADVREVSSLEAAFQNIEKVYHLAALVSFDTSSYSKMRSVNIYGTANVVNLCLAYKVQKLCFVSSIAAISKTLNKPFIDEQDEFNLEENNYGYAITKYGAEMEVWRAAQEGLQVLIYNPGVILGAGFWRENSGALFSMTYKEFPFYTEGVTGFVGVEDVAALLVKGMDSEVTNERFVVVSENKSFKEIVDSIARVFEKKPPKIKVSKLLSALGWRLSWLKSKLTGAANTFSKHTAKAAHNSSYYRAEKVKKTFEFEFEPMEQVLKKVAKRYQKDLEN
;
A
#
# COMPACT_ATOMS: atom_id res chain seq x y z
N THR A 1 18.36 -11.67 13.56
CA THR A 1 17.62 -12.67 12.77
C THR A 1 16.29 -12.07 12.34
N VAL A 2 15.87 -12.31 11.10
CA VAL A 2 14.57 -11.88 10.58
C VAL A 2 13.65 -13.10 10.48
N ARG A 3 12.44 -12.99 11.01
CA ARG A 3 11.35 -13.92 10.80
C ARG A 3 10.27 -13.25 9.97
N ALA A 4 9.82 -13.89 8.91
CA ALA A 4 8.76 -13.38 8.05
C ALA A 4 7.61 -14.38 7.94
N THR A 5 6.38 -13.88 7.92
CA THR A 5 5.21 -14.72 7.76
C THR A 5 4.74 -14.74 6.30
N TYR A 6 4.25 -15.87 5.85
CA TYR A 6 3.61 -16.04 4.55
C TYR A 6 2.31 -16.84 4.69
N ARG A 7 1.33 -16.56 3.84
CA ARG A 7 0.03 -17.24 3.90
C ARG A 7 -0.02 -18.49 3.01
N THR A 8 0.55 -18.40 1.80
CA THR A 8 0.52 -19.48 0.81
C THR A 8 1.89 -19.66 0.17
N ALA A 9 2.18 -20.89 -0.30
CA ALA A 9 3.42 -21.16 -1.03
C ALA A 9 3.63 -20.20 -2.22
N SER A 10 2.56 -19.86 -2.96
CA SER A 10 2.66 -18.91 -4.07
C SER A 10 3.06 -17.49 -3.64
N SER A 11 2.73 -17.05 -2.41
CA SER A 11 3.20 -15.77 -1.88
C SER A 11 4.69 -15.80 -1.53
N LEU A 12 5.20 -16.96 -1.13
CA LEU A 12 6.62 -17.16 -0.86
C LEU A 12 7.45 -17.10 -2.16
N GLU A 13 6.97 -17.76 -3.24
CA GLU A 13 7.60 -17.68 -4.56
C GLU A 13 7.63 -16.26 -5.11
N LYS A 14 6.53 -15.51 -4.95
CA LYS A 14 6.49 -14.09 -5.33
C LYS A 14 7.52 -13.26 -4.54
N ALA A 15 7.67 -13.51 -3.23
CA ALA A 15 8.68 -12.84 -2.41
C ALA A 15 10.09 -13.18 -2.90
N LYS A 16 10.38 -14.45 -3.19
CA LYS A 16 11.66 -14.88 -3.75
C LYS A 16 11.97 -14.22 -5.09
N HIS A 17 10.97 -14.07 -5.97
CA HIS A 17 11.12 -13.34 -7.21
C HIS A 17 11.53 -11.88 -6.98
N VAL A 18 10.91 -11.18 -6.00
CA VAL A 18 11.27 -9.80 -5.66
C VAL A 18 12.75 -9.68 -5.22
N PHE A 19 13.30 -10.69 -4.52
CA PHE A 19 14.72 -10.69 -4.16
C PHE A 19 15.64 -10.63 -5.38
N SER A 20 15.23 -11.21 -6.53
CA SER A 20 16.03 -11.17 -7.76
C SER A 20 16.24 -9.77 -8.35
N TYR A 21 15.47 -8.78 -7.91
CA TYR A 21 15.70 -7.38 -8.29
C TYR A 21 16.82 -6.69 -7.52
N PHE A 22 17.27 -7.30 -6.42
CA PHE A 22 18.22 -6.68 -5.49
C PHE A 22 19.51 -7.49 -5.32
N THR A 23 19.52 -8.76 -5.69
CA THR A 23 20.71 -9.63 -5.55
C THR A 23 20.69 -10.77 -6.56
N ASP A 24 21.88 -11.14 -7.03
CA ASP A 24 22.08 -12.37 -7.83
C ASP A 24 22.21 -13.61 -6.95
N GLN A 25 22.39 -13.45 -5.62
CA GLN A 25 22.50 -14.54 -4.64
C GLN A 25 21.16 -14.80 -3.95
N VAL A 26 20.09 -14.93 -4.73
CA VAL A 26 18.71 -15.00 -4.24
C VAL A 26 18.53 -16.08 -3.17
N ASP A 27 18.95 -17.31 -3.45
CA ASP A 27 18.77 -18.44 -2.53
C ASP A 27 19.50 -18.23 -1.20
N LYS A 28 20.72 -17.70 -1.25
CA LYS A 28 21.52 -17.40 -0.05
C LYS A 28 20.87 -16.32 0.81
N GLU A 29 20.41 -15.21 0.21
CA GLU A 29 19.79 -14.13 0.98
C GLU A 29 18.42 -14.53 1.49
N PHE A 30 17.63 -15.24 0.68
CA PHE A 30 16.30 -15.73 1.05
C PHE A 30 16.34 -16.76 2.20
N SER A 31 17.38 -17.62 2.24
CA SER A 31 17.59 -18.62 3.31
C SER A 31 17.98 -18.02 4.67
N LYS A 32 18.42 -16.76 4.72
CA LYS A 32 18.68 -16.06 6.00
C LYS A 32 17.41 -15.69 6.75
N ILE A 33 16.24 -15.75 6.10
CA ILE A 33 14.95 -15.41 6.69
C ILE A 33 14.29 -16.69 7.19
N GLN A 34 13.83 -16.67 8.43
CA GLN A 34 12.99 -17.73 8.99
C GLN A 34 11.55 -17.51 8.51
N TRP A 35 11.12 -18.34 7.57
CA TRP A 35 9.77 -18.26 7.02
C TRP A 35 8.80 -19.10 7.83
N VAL A 36 7.68 -18.50 8.29
CA VAL A 36 6.62 -19.14 9.07
C VAL A 36 5.30 -18.96 8.35
N GLN A 37 4.58 -20.06 8.12
CA GLN A 37 3.24 -19.97 7.54
C GLN A 37 2.26 -19.50 8.61
N ALA A 38 1.59 -18.36 8.37
CA ALA A 38 0.60 -17.80 9.27
C ALA A 38 -0.42 -16.94 8.53
N ASP A 39 -1.65 -16.90 9.06
CA ASP A 39 -2.70 -15.96 8.62
C ASP A 39 -3.02 -15.01 9.79
N VAL A 40 -3.02 -13.71 9.55
CA VAL A 40 -3.30 -12.71 10.59
C VAL A 40 -4.67 -12.87 11.23
N ARG A 41 -5.58 -13.61 10.61
CA ARG A 41 -6.91 -13.92 11.15
C ARG A 41 -6.91 -15.08 12.16
N GLU A 42 -5.82 -15.83 12.24
CA GLU A 42 -5.72 -17.06 13.04
C GLU A 42 -4.63 -16.89 14.10
N VAL A 43 -5.03 -16.60 15.34
CA VAL A 43 -4.10 -16.36 16.44
C VAL A 43 -3.14 -17.53 16.64
N SER A 44 -3.63 -18.76 16.59
CA SER A 44 -2.80 -19.97 16.77
C SER A 44 -1.66 -20.08 15.74
N SER A 45 -1.90 -19.63 14.49
CA SER A 45 -0.85 -19.64 13.46
C SER A 45 0.17 -18.52 13.68
N LEU A 46 -0.24 -17.40 14.28
CA LEU A 46 0.63 -16.26 14.59
C LEU A 46 1.51 -16.52 15.81
N GLU A 47 1.04 -17.23 16.83
CA GLU A 47 1.77 -17.46 18.08
C GLU A 47 3.16 -18.06 17.84
N ALA A 48 3.29 -19.02 16.90
CA ALA A 48 4.57 -19.59 16.52
C ALA A 48 5.52 -18.53 15.91
N ALA A 49 4.97 -17.54 15.22
CA ALA A 49 5.76 -16.46 14.63
C ALA A 49 6.23 -15.42 15.66
N PHE A 50 5.53 -15.31 16.82
CA PHE A 50 5.84 -14.33 17.87
C PHE A 50 6.88 -14.78 18.90
N GLN A 51 7.28 -16.07 18.90
CA GLN A 51 8.26 -16.57 19.88
C GLN A 51 9.60 -15.85 19.77
N ASN A 52 10.04 -15.19 20.86
CA ASN A 52 11.31 -14.45 20.96
C ASN A 52 11.43 -13.31 19.94
N ILE A 53 10.34 -12.59 19.64
CA ILE A 53 10.32 -11.43 18.78
C ILE A 53 10.32 -10.15 19.62
N GLU A 54 11.25 -9.26 19.31
CA GLU A 54 11.40 -7.96 19.99
C GLU A 54 10.74 -6.83 19.19
N LYS A 55 10.79 -6.88 17.86
CA LYS A 55 10.32 -5.83 16.96
C LYS A 55 9.43 -6.41 15.87
N VAL A 56 8.33 -5.73 15.55
CA VAL A 56 7.35 -6.21 14.58
C VAL A 56 7.10 -5.18 13.48
N TYR A 57 7.16 -5.60 12.22
CA TYR A 57 6.63 -4.87 11.08
C TYR A 57 5.30 -5.49 10.66
N HIS A 58 4.22 -4.75 10.80
CA HIS A 58 2.90 -5.20 10.35
C HIS A 58 2.53 -4.54 9.02
N LEU A 59 2.73 -5.30 7.93
CA LEU A 59 2.53 -4.87 6.55
C LEU A 59 1.31 -5.53 5.91
N ALA A 60 0.79 -6.59 6.55
CA ALA A 60 -0.28 -7.39 5.99
C ALA A 60 -1.59 -6.62 5.91
N ALA A 61 -2.15 -6.52 4.71
CA ALA A 61 -3.46 -5.96 4.48
C ALA A 61 -4.09 -6.52 3.20
N LEU A 62 -5.41 -6.46 3.12
CA LEU A 62 -6.17 -6.73 1.90
C LEU A 62 -6.63 -5.41 1.31
N VAL A 63 -6.22 -5.13 0.07
CA VAL A 63 -6.66 -3.98 -0.71
C VAL A 63 -7.74 -4.43 -1.69
N SER A 64 -8.91 -3.83 -1.63
CA SER A 64 -9.96 -4.04 -2.62
C SER A 64 -10.86 -2.81 -2.73
N PHE A 65 -11.27 -2.51 -3.95
CA PHE A 65 -12.28 -1.47 -4.23
C PHE A 65 -13.65 -2.08 -4.53
N ASP A 66 -13.76 -3.40 -4.47
CA ASP A 66 -15.02 -4.12 -4.61
C ASP A 66 -15.77 -4.12 -3.28
N THR A 67 -17.01 -3.65 -3.29
CA THR A 67 -17.87 -3.59 -2.11
C THR A 67 -18.20 -4.98 -1.55
N SER A 68 -18.22 -6.01 -2.37
CA SER A 68 -18.41 -7.41 -1.93
C SER A 68 -17.26 -7.92 -1.06
N SER A 69 -16.08 -7.33 -1.18
CA SER A 69 -14.88 -7.68 -0.41
C SER A 69 -14.83 -7.04 0.99
N TYR A 70 -15.82 -6.19 1.36
CA TYR A 70 -15.76 -5.43 2.61
C TYR A 70 -15.62 -6.30 3.86
N SER A 71 -16.44 -7.35 3.98
CA SER A 71 -16.38 -8.28 5.12
C SER A 71 -14.99 -8.94 5.23
N LYS A 72 -14.42 -9.35 4.09
CA LYS A 72 -13.07 -9.94 4.04
C LYS A 72 -11.99 -8.93 4.38
N MET A 73 -12.09 -7.68 3.88
CA MET A 73 -11.18 -6.60 4.25
C MET A 73 -11.25 -6.31 5.75
N ARG A 74 -12.43 -6.24 6.32
CA ARG A 74 -12.63 -6.04 7.76
C ARG A 74 -11.97 -7.15 8.58
N SER A 75 -12.16 -8.40 8.17
CA SER A 75 -11.56 -9.56 8.83
C SER A 75 -10.02 -9.54 8.79
N VAL A 76 -9.43 -9.18 7.65
CA VAL A 76 -7.96 -9.14 7.50
C VAL A 76 -7.38 -7.87 8.12
N ASN A 77 -7.94 -6.69 7.77
CA ASN A 77 -7.30 -5.42 8.10
C ASN A 77 -7.57 -5.00 9.56
N ILE A 78 -8.81 -5.14 10.06
CA ILE A 78 -9.14 -4.73 11.43
C ILE A 78 -8.85 -5.87 12.41
N TYR A 79 -9.52 -7.01 12.24
CA TYR A 79 -9.39 -8.10 13.22
C TYR A 79 -8.00 -8.77 13.15
N GLY A 80 -7.41 -8.86 11.94
CA GLY A 80 -6.04 -9.34 11.80
C GLY A 80 -5.03 -8.40 12.47
N THR A 81 -5.22 -7.08 12.38
CA THR A 81 -4.37 -6.12 13.10
C THR A 81 -4.59 -6.19 14.60
N ALA A 82 -5.84 -6.35 15.07
CA ALA A 82 -6.12 -6.56 16.48
C ALA A 82 -5.41 -7.80 17.03
N ASN A 83 -5.40 -8.91 16.28
CA ASN A 83 -4.66 -10.13 16.67
C ASN A 83 -3.15 -9.86 16.79
N VAL A 84 -2.55 -9.20 15.79
CA VAL A 84 -1.13 -8.83 15.83
C VAL A 84 -0.81 -7.94 17.02
N VAL A 85 -1.62 -6.92 17.27
CA VAL A 85 -1.47 -5.99 18.40
C VAL A 85 -1.56 -6.73 19.74
N ASN A 86 -2.58 -7.58 19.92
CA ASN A 86 -2.76 -8.35 21.14
C ASN A 86 -1.57 -9.28 21.40
N LEU A 87 -1.02 -9.90 20.36
CA LEU A 87 0.19 -10.72 20.49
C LEU A 87 1.43 -9.87 20.78
N CYS A 88 1.57 -8.66 20.20
CA CYS A 88 2.64 -7.74 20.57
C CYS A 88 2.63 -7.44 22.07
N LEU A 89 1.46 -7.16 22.63
CA LEU A 89 1.29 -6.89 24.07
C LEU A 89 1.58 -8.16 24.92
N ALA A 90 1.00 -9.30 24.55
CA ALA A 90 1.17 -10.57 25.28
C ALA A 90 2.63 -11.06 25.29
N TYR A 91 3.34 -10.92 24.19
CA TYR A 91 4.75 -11.31 24.06
C TYR A 91 5.75 -10.19 24.41
N LYS A 92 5.27 -9.04 24.91
CA LYS A 92 6.07 -7.90 25.34
C LYS A 92 7.01 -7.40 24.23
N VAL A 93 6.50 -7.32 23.00
CA VAL A 93 7.19 -6.72 21.88
C VAL A 93 7.56 -5.28 22.22
N GLN A 94 8.78 -4.87 21.95
CA GLN A 94 9.29 -3.53 22.27
C GLN A 94 8.67 -2.47 21.34
N LYS A 95 8.60 -2.74 20.03
CA LYS A 95 8.15 -1.76 19.05
C LYS A 95 7.43 -2.40 17.86
N LEU A 96 6.34 -1.76 17.44
CA LEU A 96 5.55 -2.09 16.27
C LEU A 96 5.61 -0.97 15.22
N CYS A 97 6.07 -1.26 14.01
CA CYS A 97 5.88 -0.41 12.84
C CYS A 97 4.71 -0.93 12.00
N PHE A 98 3.68 -0.09 11.82
CA PHE A 98 2.48 -0.42 11.08
C PHE A 98 2.38 0.38 9.80
N VAL A 99 2.13 -0.28 8.67
CA VAL A 99 1.83 0.38 7.39
C VAL A 99 0.33 0.55 7.25
N SER A 100 -0.15 1.76 7.49
CA SER A 100 -1.51 2.20 7.22
C SER A 100 -1.68 2.64 5.75
N SER A 101 -2.32 3.75 5.50
CA SER A 101 -2.52 4.35 4.17
C SER A 101 -2.95 5.81 4.31
N ILE A 102 -2.65 6.65 3.32
CA ILE A 102 -3.30 7.97 3.20
C ILE A 102 -4.83 7.88 3.12
N ALA A 103 -5.38 6.71 2.78
CA ALA A 103 -6.83 6.47 2.78
C ALA A 103 -7.45 6.52 4.20
N ALA A 104 -6.65 6.36 5.25
CA ALA A 104 -7.08 6.48 6.64
C ALA A 104 -7.08 7.93 7.17
N ILE A 105 -6.82 8.91 6.32
CA ILE A 105 -6.81 10.33 6.65
C ILE A 105 -7.76 11.06 5.71
N SER A 106 -8.70 11.84 6.25
CA SER A 106 -9.63 12.65 5.46
C SER A 106 -9.12 14.08 5.32
N LYS A 107 -9.56 14.74 4.26
CA LYS A 107 -9.24 16.15 4.04
C LYS A 107 -10.07 17.03 4.97
N THR A 108 -9.42 17.83 5.80
CA THR A 108 -10.11 18.89 6.56
C THR A 108 -10.55 20.01 5.63
N LEU A 109 -11.75 20.54 5.83
CA LEU A 109 -12.29 21.66 5.08
C LEU A 109 -11.34 22.87 5.16
N ASN A 110 -11.16 23.55 4.03
CA ASN A 110 -10.33 24.75 3.89
C ASN A 110 -8.80 24.56 4.04
N LYS A 111 -8.32 23.32 4.13
CA LYS A 111 -6.88 23.04 4.04
C LYS A 111 -6.47 22.71 2.59
N PRO A 112 -5.35 23.28 2.07
CA PRO A 112 -4.85 22.94 0.74
C PRO A 112 -4.20 21.55 0.68
N PHE A 113 -3.64 21.09 1.80
CA PHE A 113 -2.93 19.81 1.93
C PHE A 113 -3.49 18.99 3.07
N ILE A 114 -3.39 17.68 2.94
CA ILE A 114 -3.68 16.69 3.99
C ILE A 114 -2.35 16.33 4.66
N ASP A 115 -2.32 16.33 5.98
CA ASP A 115 -1.15 15.95 6.78
C ASP A 115 -1.54 15.09 8.00
N GLU A 116 -0.61 14.83 8.89
CA GLU A 116 -0.82 13.97 10.07
C GLU A 116 -1.76 14.56 11.11
N GLN A 117 -2.10 15.84 11.02
CA GLN A 117 -3.04 16.50 11.93
C GLN A 117 -4.50 16.32 11.49
N ASP A 118 -4.73 15.86 10.27
CA ASP A 118 -6.06 15.60 9.75
C ASP A 118 -6.58 14.26 10.27
N GLU A 119 -7.84 14.24 10.69
CA GLU A 119 -8.51 13.06 11.20
C GLU A 119 -9.37 12.41 10.13
N PHE A 120 -9.71 11.14 10.33
CA PHE A 120 -10.61 10.43 9.45
C PHE A 120 -12.05 10.91 9.67
N ASN A 121 -12.69 11.40 8.62
CA ASN A 121 -14.07 11.86 8.70
C ASN A 121 -15.04 10.70 8.47
N LEU A 122 -15.68 10.22 9.54
CA LEU A 122 -16.66 9.14 9.50
C LEU A 122 -17.98 9.51 8.79
N GLU A 123 -18.28 10.82 8.67
CA GLU A 123 -19.51 11.30 8.03
C GLU A 123 -19.39 11.33 6.49
N GLU A 124 -18.18 11.26 5.96
CA GLU A 124 -17.96 11.18 4.52
C GLU A 124 -18.38 9.81 3.97
N ASN A 125 -18.76 9.79 2.68
CA ASN A 125 -19.04 8.55 1.98
C ASN A 125 -17.72 7.81 1.65
N ASN A 126 -17.13 7.21 2.69
CA ASN A 126 -15.88 6.48 2.63
C ASN A 126 -16.07 5.12 1.94
N TYR A 127 -15.03 4.67 1.24
CA TYR A 127 -15.01 3.33 0.68
C TYR A 127 -14.45 2.30 1.66
N GLY A 128 -14.86 1.05 1.48
CA GLY A 128 -14.60 -0.01 2.45
C GLY A 128 -13.13 -0.18 2.85
N TYR A 129 -12.19 -0.02 1.91
CA TYR A 129 -10.76 -0.07 2.22
C TYR A 129 -10.33 1.05 3.19
N ALA A 130 -10.78 2.30 2.94
CA ALA A 130 -10.47 3.43 3.81
C ALA A 130 -10.96 3.19 5.25
N ILE A 131 -12.22 2.76 5.40
CA ILE A 131 -12.81 2.42 6.70
C ILE A 131 -11.99 1.33 7.40
N THR A 132 -11.55 0.30 6.67
CA THR A 132 -10.81 -0.81 7.28
C THR A 132 -9.37 -0.46 7.62
N LYS A 133 -8.72 0.46 6.89
CA LYS A 133 -7.38 0.97 7.25
C LYS A 133 -7.45 1.90 8.46
N TYR A 134 -8.46 2.77 8.53
CA TYR A 134 -8.70 3.58 9.72
C TYR A 134 -8.98 2.70 10.95
N GLY A 135 -9.89 1.71 10.84
CA GLY A 135 -10.17 0.79 11.95
C GLY A 135 -8.94 0.00 12.42
N ALA A 136 -8.08 -0.42 11.48
CA ALA A 136 -6.81 -1.06 11.80
C ALA A 136 -5.83 -0.10 12.52
N GLU A 137 -5.79 1.16 12.09
CA GLU A 137 -4.96 2.19 12.73
C GLU A 137 -5.43 2.47 14.17
N MET A 138 -6.75 2.43 14.43
CA MET A 138 -7.30 2.57 15.78
C MET A 138 -6.87 1.43 16.71
N GLU A 139 -6.75 0.20 16.21
CA GLU A 139 -6.21 -0.92 17.00
C GLU A 139 -4.72 -0.69 17.37
N VAL A 140 -3.94 -0.10 16.48
CA VAL A 140 -2.53 0.24 16.77
C VAL A 140 -2.44 1.38 17.78
N TRP A 141 -3.30 2.41 17.68
CA TRP A 141 -3.37 3.48 18.68
C TRP A 141 -3.84 2.99 20.04
N ARG A 142 -4.77 2.01 20.06
CA ARG A 142 -5.16 1.34 21.32
C ARG A 142 -3.95 0.70 21.99
N ALA A 143 -3.12 -0.04 21.22
CA ALA A 143 -1.91 -0.66 21.74
C ALA A 143 -0.91 0.35 22.31
N ALA A 144 -0.79 1.53 21.68
CA ALA A 144 0.05 2.60 22.20
C ALA A 144 -0.43 3.08 23.58
N GLN A 145 -1.75 3.18 23.80
CA GLN A 145 -2.31 3.51 25.11
C GLN A 145 -2.09 2.40 26.15
N GLU A 146 -1.93 1.16 25.71
CA GLU A 146 -1.61 0.01 26.55
C GLU A 146 -0.09 -0.19 26.77
N GLY A 147 0.74 0.76 26.28
CA GLY A 147 2.19 0.81 26.53
C GLY A 147 3.08 0.22 25.45
N LEU A 148 2.55 -0.25 24.31
CA LEU A 148 3.36 -0.66 23.18
C LEU A 148 3.91 0.56 22.44
N GLN A 149 5.22 0.59 22.16
CA GLN A 149 5.79 1.62 21.30
C GLN A 149 5.35 1.39 19.85
N VAL A 150 4.72 2.38 19.23
CA VAL A 150 4.21 2.23 17.86
C VAL A 150 4.70 3.33 16.93
N LEU A 151 4.88 2.98 15.65
CA LEU A 151 5.02 3.93 14.55
C LEU A 151 4.02 3.56 13.46
N ILE A 152 3.30 4.56 12.97
CA ILE A 152 2.29 4.39 11.93
C ILE A 152 2.72 5.16 10.68
N TYR A 153 2.81 4.47 9.57
CA TYR A 153 3.12 5.07 8.28
C TYR A 153 1.88 5.04 7.38
N ASN A 154 1.51 6.21 6.84
CA ASN A 154 0.41 6.38 5.90
C ASN A 154 0.96 6.66 4.49
N PRO A 155 1.41 5.63 3.76
CA PRO A 155 1.93 5.84 2.42
C PRO A 155 0.83 6.22 1.43
N GLY A 156 1.23 6.99 0.42
CA GLY A 156 0.48 7.19 -0.80
C GLY A 156 0.40 5.92 -1.64
N VAL A 157 0.13 6.08 -2.93
CA VAL A 157 0.21 4.95 -3.88
C VAL A 157 1.68 4.51 -3.98
N ILE A 158 1.96 3.33 -3.45
CA ILE A 158 3.32 2.76 -3.46
C ILE A 158 3.61 2.19 -4.85
N LEU A 159 4.69 2.64 -5.47
CA LEU A 159 5.18 2.13 -6.75
C LEU A 159 6.37 1.20 -6.54
N GLY A 160 6.24 -0.04 -7.02
CA GLY A 160 7.26 -1.08 -6.88
C GLY A 160 7.10 -2.18 -7.92
N ALA A 161 8.15 -2.97 -8.11
CA ALA A 161 8.20 -4.07 -9.07
C ALA A 161 7.64 -5.38 -8.51
N GLY A 162 7.25 -6.30 -9.39
CA GLY A 162 6.94 -7.71 -9.08
C GLY A 162 5.47 -8.10 -9.11
N PHE A 163 4.54 -7.15 -9.09
CA PHE A 163 3.08 -7.41 -9.03
C PHE A 163 2.35 -6.72 -10.19
N TRP A 164 2.70 -7.08 -11.43
CA TRP A 164 2.33 -6.35 -12.65
C TRP A 164 0.86 -6.41 -13.05
N ARG A 165 0.07 -7.31 -12.46
CA ARG A 165 -1.35 -7.48 -12.78
C ARG A 165 -2.28 -6.97 -11.68
N GLU A 166 -1.72 -6.50 -10.58
CA GLU A 166 -2.45 -6.13 -9.38
C GLU A 166 -2.07 -4.72 -8.93
N ASN A 167 -2.99 -3.99 -8.31
CA ASN A 167 -2.77 -2.70 -7.66
C ASN A 167 -1.99 -1.69 -8.55
N SER A 168 -0.99 -1.02 -7.99
CA SER A 168 -0.18 -0.01 -8.70
C SER A 168 0.71 -0.60 -9.80
N GLY A 169 1.09 -1.87 -9.72
CA GLY A 169 1.84 -2.55 -10.79
C GLY A 169 1.05 -2.64 -12.10
N ALA A 170 -0.29 -2.67 -12.03
CA ALA A 170 -1.13 -2.65 -13.22
C ALA A 170 -0.95 -1.39 -14.09
N LEU A 171 -0.54 -0.25 -13.50
CA LEU A 171 -0.24 0.96 -14.26
C LEU A 171 0.85 0.72 -15.30
N PHE A 172 1.90 -0.03 -14.94
CA PHE A 172 2.99 -0.37 -15.85
C PHE A 172 2.54 -1.31 -16.96
N SER A 173 1.84 -2.39 -16.63
CA SER A 173 1.37 -3.35 -17.62
C SER A 173 0.33 -2.76 -18.58
N MET A 174 -0.55 -1.88 -18.11
CA MET A 174 -1.53 -1.19 -18.95
C MET A 174 -0.85 -0.18 -19.87
N THR A 175 0.09 0.60 -19.35
CA THR A 175 0.83 1.59 -20.14
C THR A 175 1.70 0.91 -21.21
N TYR A 176 2.38 -0.19 -20.87
CA TYR A 176 3.15 -0.97 -21.83
C TYR A 176 2.29 -1.50 -23.00
N LYS A 177 1.03 -1.85 -22.72
CA LYS A 177 0.02 -2.27 -23.72
C LYS A 177 -0.65 -1.10 -24.45
N GLU A 178 -0.17 0.11 -24.25
CA GLU A 178 -0.72 1.34 -24.85
C GLU A 178 -2.23 1.53 -24.57
N PHE A 179 -2.68 1.24 -23.34
CA PHE A 179 -4.07 1.47 -22.95
C PHE A 179 -4.45 2.94 -23.15
N PRO A 180 -5.49 3.25 -23.97
CA PRO A 180 -5.65 4.61 -24.51
C PRO A 180 -6.30 5.62 -23.55
N PHE A 181 -6.82 5.17 -22.39
CA PHE A 181 -7.62 5.98 -21.49
C PHE A 181 -6.81 6.47 -20.29
N TYR A 182 -7.11 7.70 -19.82
CA TYR A 182 -6.53 8.27 -18.60
C TYR A 182 -7.54 9.07 -17.79
N THR A 183 -7.22 9.32 -16.52
CA THR A 183 -7.93 10.23 -15.61
C THR A 183 -6.97 11.28 -15.07
N GLU A 184 -7.51 12.40 -14.58
CA GLU A 184 -6.72 13.54 -14.09
C GLU A 184 -6.74 13.67 -12.56
N GLY A 185 -7.28 12.70 -11.84
CA GLY A 185 -7.23 12.71 -10.39
C GLY A 185 -5.80 12.78 -9.87
N VAL A 186 -5.58 13.57 -8.83
CA VAL A 186 -4.28 13.77 -8.18
C VAL A 186 -4.27 13.05 -6.85
N THR A 187 -3.15 12.37 -6.55
CA THR A 187 -2.91 11.73 -5.25
C THR A 187 -1.42 11.73 -4.92
N GLY A 188 -1.08 11.31 -3.72
CA GLY A 188 0.31 11.12 -3.30
C GLY A 188 0.88 9.80 -3.82
N PHE A 189 2.12 9.82 -4.31
CA PHE A 189 2.89 8.65 -4.75
C PHE A 189 4.19 8.56 -3.98
N VAL A 190 4.70 7.33 -3.84
CA VAL A 190 6.00 7.04 -3.19
C VAL A 190 6.61 5.75 -3.75
N GLY A 191 7.93 5.67 -3.79
CA GLY A 191 8.66 4.45 -4.13
C GLY A 191 8.61 3.41 -3.01
N VAL A 192 8.52 2.13 -3.35
CA VAL A 192 8.53 1.05 -2.35
C VAL A 192 9.84 1.00 -1.56
N GLU A 193 10.96 1.37 -2.20
CA GLU A 193 12.29 1.40 -1.56
C GLU A 193 12.35 2.49 -0.48
N ASP A 194 11.76 3.67 -0.71
CA ASP A 194 11.64 4.73 0.29
C ASP A 194 10.78 4.31 1.50
N VAL A 195 9.65 3.63 1.23
CA VAL A 195 8.80 3.10 2.30
C VAL A 195 9.58 2.09 3.15
N ALA A 196 10.31 1.18 2.51
CA ALA A 196 11.13 0.18 3.22
C ALA A 196 12.24 0.84 4.04
N ALA A 197 12.95 1.83 3.47
CA ALA A 197 14.00 2.57 4.16
C ALA A 197 13.46 3.32 5.40
N LEU A 198 12.31 3.98 5.26
CA LEU A 198 11.66 4.67 6.39
C LEU A 198 11.20 3.71 7.49
N LEU A 199 10.69 2.53 7.13
CA LEU A 199 10.30 1.50 8.10
C LEU A 199 11.52 1.04 8.92
N VAL A 200 12.66 0.77 8.26
CA VAL A 200 13.90 0.37 8.94
C VAL A 200 14.41 1.51 9.82
N LYS A 201 14.52 2.72 9.27
CA LYS A 201 15.00 3.89 10.00
C LYS A 201 14.14 4.21 11.22
N GLY A 202 12.80 4.12 11.07
CA GLY A 202 11.87 4.31 12.18
C GLY A 202 11.96 3.22 13.23
N MET A 203 12.13 1.96 12.85
CA MET A 203 12.27 0.85 13.78
C MET A 203 13.52 0.99 14.65
N ASP A 204 14.61 1.54 14.10
CA ASP A 204 15.88 1.71 14.79
C ASP A 204 16.02 3.07 15.51
N SER A 205 15.03 3.95 15.38
CA SER A 205 15.00 5.25 16.05
C SER A 205 14.36 5.18 17.44
N GLU A 206 14.58 6.23 18.25
CA GLU A 206 13.89 6.44 19.53
C GLU A 206 12.49 7.06 19.38
N VAL A 207 12.08 7.39 18.17
CA VAL A 207 10.76 7.97 17.89
C VAL A 207 9.69 6.91 18.11
N THR A 208 8.66 7.24 18.90
CA THR A 208 7.56 6.33 19.23
C THR A 208 6.23 7.08 19.27
N ASN A 209 5.13 6.35 19.11
CA ASN A 209 3.76 6.85 19.24
C ASN A 209 3.47 8.01 18.28
N GLU A 210 3.95 7.87 17.06
CA GLU A 210 3.84 8.88 16.02
C GLU A 210 3.25 8.31 14.72
N ARG A 211 2.56 9.20 13.98
CA ARG A 211 2.03 8.92 12.64
C ARG A 211 2.75 9.78 11.60
N PHE A 212 3.02 9.19 10.43
CA PHE A 212 3.73 9.85 9.34
C PHE A 212 3.03 9.65 8.00
N VAL A 213 2.73 10.73 7.31
CA VAL A 213 2.36 10.70 5.88
C VAL A 213 3.62 10.44 5.06
N VAL A 214 3.57 9.41 4.20
CA VAL A 214 4.73 8.97 3.40
C VAL A 214 4.39 9.16 1.93
N VAL A 215 4.66 10.36 1.42
CA VAL A 215 4.41 10.77 0.05
C VAL A 215 5.64 11.51 -0.48
N SER A 216 6.21 10.99 -1.57
CA SER A 216 7.31 11.66 -2.27
C SER A 216 6.80 12.85 -3.07
N GLU A 217 5.83 12.62 -3.94
CA GLU A 217 5.26 13.63 -4.82
C GLU A 217 3.74 13.47 -4.97
N ASN A 218 3.04 14.62 -5.10
CA ASN A 218 1.64 14.64 -5.50
C ASN A 218 1.56 14.78 -7.03
N LYS A 219 1.02 13.76 -7.70
CA LYS A 219 0.90 13.74 -9.17
C LYS A 219 -0.48 13.30 -9.62
N SER A 220 -0.87 13.71 -10.81
CA SER A 220 -2.03 13.13 -11.46
C SER A 220 -1.72 11.72 -12.01
N PHE A 221 -2.75 10.89 -12.11
CA PHE A 221 -2.59 9.59 -12.79
C PHE A 221 -2.10 9.76 -14.23
N LYS A 222 -2.51 10.84 -14.90
CA LYS A 222 -2.00 11.16 -16.25
C LYS A 222 -0.49 11.37 -16.26
N GLU A 223 0.06 12.21 -15.38
CA GLU A 223 1.50 12.45 -15.29
C GLU A 223 2.28 11.16 -15.04
N ILE A 224 1.77 10.28 -14.19
CA ILE A 224 2.38 8.99 -13.90
C ILE A 224 2.41 8.10 -15.16
N VAL A 225 1.26 7.90 -15.81
CA VAL A 225 1.23 7.02 -17.00
C VAL A 225 1.97 7.62 -18.19
N ASP A 226 1.99 8.94 -18.36
CA ASP A 226 2.79 9.61 -19.39
C ASP A 226 4.30 9.38 -19.15
N SER A 227 4.73 9.46 -17.89
CA SER A 227 6.13 9.21 -17.52
C SER A 227 6.52 7.75 -17.73
N ILE A 228 5.63 6.80 -17.37
CA ILE A 228 5.85 5.37 -17.63
C ILE A 228 5.91 5.11 -19.16
N ALA A 229 5.01 5.71 -19.94
CA ALA A 229 4.98 5.55 -21.41
C ALA A 229 6.28 6.06 -22.04
N ARG A 230 6.81 7.18 -21.55
CA ARG A 230 8.09 7.73 -22.00
C ARG A 230 9.25 6.78 -21.75
N VAL A 231 9.31 6.15 -20.57
CA VAL A 231 10.35 5.17 -20.24
C VAL A 231 10.26 3.93 -21.11
N PHE A 232 9.05 3.51 -21.45
CA PHE A 232 8.83 2.35 -22.33
C PHE A 232 8.94 2.67 -23.82
N GLU A 233 9.13 3.94 -24.20
CA GLU A 233 9.08 4.41 -25.59
C GLU A 233 7.74 4.04 -26.27
N LYS A 234 6.65 4.08 -25.50
CA LYS A 234 5.28 3.77 -25.92
C LYS A 234 4.44 5.04 -26.05
N LYS A 235 3.33 4.93 -26.79
CA LYS A 235 2.39 6.02 -26.94
C LYS A 235 1.66 6.28 -25.62
N PRO A 236 1.67 7.53 -25.12
CA PRO A 236 0.90 7.87 -23.92
C PRO A 236 -0.60 7.82 -24.19
N PRO A 237 -1.45 7.61 -23.16
CA PRO A 237 -2.89 7.60 -23.31
C PRO A 237 -3.41 8.97 -23.74
N LYS A 238 -4.35 8.99 -24.70
CA LYS A 238 -4.87 10.25 -25.31
C LYS A 238 -6.33 10.52 -24.98
N ILE A 239 -7.10 9.53 -24.53
CA ILE A 239 -8.53 9.65 -24.30
C ILE A 239 -8.79 9.94 -22.84
N LYS A 240 -9.21 11.18 -22.55
CA LYS A 240 -9.63 11.57 -21.20
C LYS A 240 -10.97 10.91 -20.85
N VAL A 241 -11.00 10.18 -19.75
CA VAL A 241 -12.24 9.59 -19.23
C VAL A 241 -12.98 10.66 -18.43
N SER A 242 -14.16 11.05 -18.88
CA SER A 242 -15.04 11.97 -18.14
C SER A 242 -15.70 11.26 -16.94
N LYS A 243 -16.21 12.05 -15.98
CA LYS A 243 -16.99 11.50 -14.83
C LYS A 243 -18.19 10.66 -15.30
N LEU A 244 -18.85 11.09 -16.38
CA LEU A 244 -19.99 10.38 -16.96
C LEU A 244 -19.56 9.03 -17.57
N LEU A 245 -18.46 9.02 -18.33
CA LEU A 245 -17.93 7.79 -18.92
C LEU A 245 -17.44 6.82 -17.84
N SER A 246 -16.80 7.31 -16.78
CA SER A 246 -16.46 6.50 -15.61
C SER A 246 -17.71 5.92 -14.93
N ALA A 247 -18.78 6.71 -14.86
CA ALA A 247 -20.06 6.27 -14.29
C ALA A 247 -20.73 5.15 -15.10
N LEU A 248 -20.60 5.18 -16.41
CA LEU A 248 -21.05 4.07 -17.29
C LEU A 248 -20.12 2.86 -17.14
N GLY A 249 -18.83 3.07 -17.17
CA GLY A 249 -17.81 2.01 -17.11
C GLY A 249 -17.93 1.14 -15.85
N TRP A 250 -18.10 1.74 -14.67
CA TRP A 250 -18.22 0.94 -13.44
C TRP A 250 -19.55 0.15 -13.40
N ARG A 251 -20.64 0.66 -14.00
CA ARG A 251 -21.92 -0.08 -14.10
C ARG A 251 -21.79 -1.29 -15.01
N LEU A 252 -21.10 -1.15 -16.15
CA LEU A 252 -20.82 -2.26 -17.05
C LEU A 252 -19.89 -3.29 -16.41
N SER A 253 -18.86 -2.85 -15.68
CA SER A 253 -17.97 -3.74 -14.92
C SER A 253 -18.72 -4.52 -13.84
N TRP A 254 -19.63 -3.86 -13.12
CA TRP A 254 -20.48 -4.49 -12.13
C TRP A 254 -21.44 -5.52 -12.75
N LEU A 255 -22.08 -5.18 -13.88
CA LEU A 255 -22.97 -6.10 -14.59
C LEU A 255 -22.21 -7.33 -15.09
N LYS A 256 -21.03 -7.12 -15.68
CA LYS A 256 -20.13 -8.21 -16.11
C LYS A 256 -19.77 -9.10 -14.93
N SER A 257 -19.37 -8.52 -13.80
CA SER A 257 -19.03 -9.25 -12.58
C SER A 257 -20.19 -10.13 -12.10
N LYS A 258 -21.41 -9.59 -12.10
CA LYS A 258 -22.63 -10.36 -11.73
C LYS A 258 -22.91 -11.52 -12.68
N LEU A 259 -22.68 -11.33 -13.97
CA LEU A 259 -22.97 -12.35 -14.97
C LEU A 259 -21.89 -13.44 -15.05
N THR A 260 -20.63 -13.08 -14.81
CA THR A 260 -19.49 -13.99 -15.00
C THR A 260 -18.87 -14.52 -13.69
N GLY A 261 -19.27 -13.98 -12.53
CA GLY A 261 -18.63 -14.28 -11.25
C GLY A 261 -17.22 -13.70 -11.11
N ALA A 262 -16.72 -12.96 -12.12
CA ALA A 262 -15.39 -12.36 -12.08
C ALA A 262 -15.34 -11.19 -11.08
N ALA A 263 -14.17 -10.95 -10.47
CA ALA A 263 -13.98 -9.84 -9.54
C ALA A 263 -14.26 -8.49 -10.23
N ASN A 264 -14.98 -7.59 -9.53
CA ASN A 264 -15.24 -6.25 -10.02
C ASN A 264 -14.01 -5.36 -9.82
N THR A 265 -13.23 -5.16 -10.87
CA THR A 265 -11.99 -4.38 -10.83
C THR A 265 -12.21 -2.87 -10.93
N PHE A 266 -13.37 -2.42 -11.39
CA PHE A 266 -13.71 -1.00 -11.56
C PHE A 266 -15.02 -0.64 -10.87
N SER A 267 -14.94 -0.27 -9.60
CA SER A 267 -16.09 0.08 -8.75
C SER A 267 -16.47 1.56 -8.84
N LYS A 268 -17.65 1.92 -8.29
CA LYS A 268 -18.07 3.31 -8.13
C LYS A 268 -17.04 4.16 -7.38
N HIS A 269 -16.39 3.60 -6.35
CA HIS A 269 -15.39 4.29 -5.55
C HIS A 269 -14.08 4.51 -6.33
N THR A 270 -13.62 3.52 -7.09
CA THR A 270 -12.46 3.67 -8.00
C THR A 270 -12.73 4.76 -9.03
N ALA A 271 -13.93 4.76 -9.62
CA ALA A 271 -14.36 5.79 -10.57
C ALA A 271 -14.35 7.20 -9.94
N LYS A 272 -14.81 7.34 -8.68
CA LYS A 272 -14.78 8.62 -7.95
C LYS A 272 -13.35 9.04 -7.63
N ALA A 273 -12.53 8.14 -7.09
CA ALA A 273 -11.14 8.40 -6.75
C ALA A 273 -10.30 8.84 -7.95
N ALA A 274 -10.54 8.26 -9.11
CA ALA A 274 -9.86 8.58 -10.37
C ALA A 274 -10.07 10.03 -10.86
N HIS A 275 -11.04 10.76 -10.30
CA HIS A 275 -11.33 12.15 -10.62
C HIS A 275 -11.14 13.13 -9.46
N ASN A 276 -10.87 12.65 -8.26
CA ASN A 276 -10.61 13.49 -7.10
C ASN A 276 -9.15 13.96 -7.11
N SER A 277 -8.93 15.16 -6.58
CA SER A 277 -7.58 15.70 -6.37
C SER A 277 -7.36 15.91 -4.87
N SER A 278 -6.41 15.17 -4.34
CA SER A 278 -5.96 15.28 -2.95
C SER A 278 -4.46 15.47 -2.93
N TYR A 279 -4.00 16.45 -2.17
CA TYR A 279 -2.60 16.80 -2.04
C TYR A 279 -2.16 16.51 -0.60
N TYR A 280 -1.05 15.84 -0.44
CA TYR A 280 -0.51 15.43 0.85
C TYR A 280 0.80 16.13 1.15
N ARG A 281 1.05 16.41 2.42
CA ARG A 281 2.28 17.01 2.91
C ARG A 281 3.03 16.00 3.79
N ALA A 282 4.29 15.71 3.44
CA ALA A 282 5.15 14.73 4.12
C ALA A 282 6.33 15.39 4.84
N GLU A 283 6.18 16.65 5.28
CA GLU A 283 7.28 17.40 5.90
C GLU A 283 7.68 16.83 7.27
N LYS A 284 6.74 16.24 8.01
CA LYS A 284 7.01 15.65 9.31
C LYS A 284 7.99 14.49 9.18
N VAL A 285 7.75 13.52 8.29
CA VAL A 285 8.63 12.36 8.10
C VAL A 285 10.01 12.77 7.63
N LYS A 286 10.09 13.75 6.70
CA LYS A 286 11.36 14.28 6.20
C LYS A 286 12.21 14.89 7.34
N LYS A 287 11.60 15.73 8.17
CA LYS A 287 12.29 16.39 9.28
C LYS A 287 12.67 15.41 10.40
N THR A 288 11.74 14.53 10.79
CA THR A 288 11.96 13.59 11.90
C THR A 288 13.10 12.62 11.62
N PHE A 289 13.17 12.14 10.38
CA PHE A 289 14.16 11.13 10.01
C PHE A 289 15.31 11.68 9.14
N GLU A 290 15.39 12.99 8.91
CA GLU A 290 16.35 13.58 7.95
C GLU A 290 16.36 12.78 6.65
N PHE A 291 15.16 12.60 6.06
CA PHE A 291 14.92 11.71 4.94
C PHE A 291 14.58 12.47 3.66
N GLU A 292 15.28 12.14 2.60
CA GLU A 292 14.99 12.63 1.24
C GLU A 292 14.40 11.50 0.40
N PHE A 293 13.22 11.75 -0.17
CA PHE A 293 12.59 10.80 -1.07
C PHE A 293 13.29 10.76 -2.43
N GLU A 294 13.35 9.60 -3.01
CA GLU A 294 13.77 9.45 -4.39
C GLU A 294 12.78 10.17 -5.33
N PRO A 295 13.27 11.00 -6.29
CA PRO A 295 12.40 11.64 -7.27
C PRO A 295 11.56 10.61 -8.03
N MET A 296 10.25 10.88 -8.21
CA MET A 296 9.31 9.93 -8.79
C MET A 296 9.71 9.48 -10.20
N GLU A 297 10.36 10.36 -10.97
CA GLU A 297 10.88 10.01 -12.30
C GLU A 297 11.91 8.87 -12.24
N GLN A 298 12.78 8.88 -11.24
CA GLN A 298 13.78 7.81 -11.04
C GLN A 298 13.12 6.50 -10.58
N VAL A 299 12.17 6.59 -9.65
CA VAL A 299 11.36 5.44 -9.20
C VAL A 299 10.67 4.78 -10.39
N LEU A 300 9.97 5.57 -11.21
CA LEU A 300 9.26 5.06 -12.41
C LEU A 300 10.21 4.39 -13.40
N LYS A 301 11.39 4.99 -13.61
CA LYS A 301 12.42 4.43 -14.49
C LYS A 301 12.96 3.08 -14.00
N LYS A 302 13.23 2.97 -12.69
CA LYS A 302 13.68 1.70 -12.08
C LYS A 302 12.61 0.61 -12.22
N VAL A 303 11.37 0.92 -11.84
CA VAL A 303 10.27 -0.05 -11.87
C VAL A 303 9.97 -0.48 -13.30
N ALA A 304 9.95 0.45 -14.26
CA ALA A 304 9.73 0.12 -15.66
C ALA A 304 10.83 -0.79 -16.25
N LYS A 305 12.10 -0.55 -15.91
CA LYS A 305 13.20 -1.43 -16.33
C LYS A 305 13.05 -2.86 -15.77
N ARG A 306 12.64 -2.98 -14.49
CA ARG A 306 12.36 -4.31 -13.89
C ARG A 306 11.19 -5.00 -14.59
N TYR A 307 10.16 -4.23 -14.98
CA TYR A 307 9.06 -4.78 -15.79
C TYR A 307 9.53 -5.34 -17.12
N GLN A 308 10.36 -4.61 -17.86
CA GLN A 308 10.92 -5.08 -19.14
C GLN A 308 11.75 -6.36 -18.95
N LYS A 309 12.60 -6.40 -17.91
CA LYS A 309 13.38 -7.61 -17.58
C LYS A 309 12.48 -8.83 -17.30
N ASP A 310 11.34 -8.62 -16.61
CA ASP A 310 10.39 -9.70 -16.34
C ASP A 310 9.61 -10.19 -17.57
N LEU A 311 9.56 -9.39 -18.65
CA LEU A 311 8.95 -9.82 -19.92
C LEU A 311 9.91 -10.65 -20.77
N GLU A 312 11.22 -10.53 -20.53
CA GLU A 312 12.28 -11.26 -21.27
C GLU A 312 12.52 -12.65 -20.66
N ASN A 313 12.10 -12.86 -19.38
CA ASN A 313 12.20 -14.13 -18.65
C ASN A 313 10.86 -14.89 -18.67
#